data_b364ef263a44f6112905316f858d3b87
#
_entry.id   b364ef263a44f6112905316f858d3b87
#
_cell.length_a   1.000
_cell.length_b   1.000
_cell.length_c   1.000
_cell.angle_alpha   90.00
_cell.angle_beta   90.00
_cell.angle_gamma   90.00
#
_symmetry.space_group_name_H-M   'P 1'
#
loop_
_entity.id
_entity.type
_entity.pdbx_description
1 polymer ?
#
loop_
_entity_poly.entity_id
_entity_poly.type
_entity_poly.pdbx_seq_one_letter_code
_entity_poly.pdbx_strand_id
1 'polypeptide(L)'
;YRRQRQMCIRDRYMSMSYKMEIIEDQDEGGFVISYPDLPGCITCGETIESAMQNAKDAKREWIRAALEEGIEIYEPDSLENYSGQFKLRIPRSLHRSLAEHSQREGISMNQYCVYLLSKNDVMYSK
;
A
#
# COMPACT_ATOMS: atom_id res chain seq x y z
N TYR A 1 17.10 27.00 -9.49
CA TYR A 1 17.42 26.09 -8.37
C TYR A 1 16.22 25.32 -7.86
N ARG A 2 15.11 26.01 -7.56
CA ARG A 2 13.89 25.35 -7.09
C ARG A 2 13.25 24.46 -8.15
N ARG A 3 13.29 24.89 -9.43
CA ARG A 3 12.73 24.09 -10.54
C ARG A 3 13.49 22.78 -10.72
N GLN A 4 14.82 22.81 -10.64
CA GLN A 4 15.63 21.60 -10.79
C GLN A 4 15.42 20.64 -9.61
N ARG A 5 15.30 21.16 -8.39
CA ARG A 5 15.00 20.33 -7.21
C ARG A 5 13.62 19.70 -7.32
N GLN A 6 12.61 20.47 -7.75
CA GLN A 6 11.25 19.95 -7.91
C GLN A 6 11.18 18.89 -9.01
N MET A 7 11.92 19.07 -10.09
CA MET A 7 11.98 18.07 -11.17
C MET A 7 12.65 16.79 -10.69
N CYS A 8 13.74 16.87 -9.93
CA CYS A 8 14.42 15.69 -9.39
C CYS A 8 13.53 14.95 -8.38
N ILE A 9 12.82 15.70 -7.53
CA ILE A 9 11.88 15.11 -6.56
C ILE A 9 10.72 14.44 -7.29
N ARG A 10 10.16 15.09 -8.30
CA ARG A 10 9.09 14.53 -9.13
C ARG A 10 9.54 13.24 -9.82
N ASP A 11 10.73 13.25 -10.41
CA ASP A 11 11.29 12.07 -11.08
C ASP A 11 11.49 10.94 -10.10
N ARG A 12 11.93 11.24 -8.88
CA ARG A 12 12.07 10.25 -7.82
C ARG A 12 10.73 9.57 -7.51
N TYR A 13 9.66 10.35 -7.31
CA TYR A 13 8.33 9.80 -7.05
C TYR A 13 7.79 9.03 -8.25
N MET A 14 8.06 9.50 -9.47
CA MET A 14 7.62 8.80 -10.68
C MET A 14 8.31 7.46 -10.86
N SER A 15 9.53 7.31 -10.36
CA SER A 15 10.27 6.04 -10.43
C SER A 15 9.87 5.03 -9.37
N MET A 16 9.15 5.46 -8.33
CA MET A 16 8.67 4.58 -7.27
C MET A 16 7.49 3.74 -7.75
N SER A 17 7.44 2.49 -7.29
CA SER A 17 6.38 1.55 -7.64
C SER A 17 5.20 1.70 -6.69
N TYR A 18 4.22 2.49 -7.09
CA TYR A 18 2.99 2.63 -6.33
C TYR A 18 1.99 1.53 -6.69
N LYS A 19 1.26 1.08 -5.67
CA LYS A 19 0.21 0.09 -5.87
C LYS A 19 -0.89 0.68 -6.75
N MET A 20 -1.33 -0.10 -7.73
CA MET A 20 -2.46 0.25 -8.59
C MET A 20 -3.60 -0.72 -8.40
N GLU A 21 -4.82 -0.20 -8.42
CA GLU A 21 -6.02 -1.02 -8.48
C GLU A 21 -6.66 -0.84 -9.86
N ILE A 22 -6.86 -1.95 -10.56
CA ILE A 22 -7.45 -1.98 -11.89
C ILE A 22 -8.80 -2.67 -11.81
N ILE A 23 -9.85 -1.95 -12.18
CA ILE A 23 -11.21 -2.49 -12.16
C ILE A 23 -11.78 -2.38 -13.57
N GLU A 24 -12.34 -3.48 -14.06
CA GLU A 24 -13.05 -3.49 -15.33
C GLU A 24 -14.43 -2.86 -15.15
N ASP A 25 -14.75 -1.87 -15.96
CA ASP A 25 -16.06 -1.21 -15.94
C ASP A 25 -17.01 -2.00 -16.82
N GLN A 26 -17.92 -2.71 -16.21
CA GLN A 26 -18.88 -3.56 -16.91
C GLN A 26 -20.05 -2.77 -17.52
N ASP A 27 -20.32 -1.58 -16.99
CA ASP A 27 -21.45 -0.76 -17.45
C ASP A 27 -21.12 0.03 -18.71
N GLU A 28 -19.98 0.72 -18.72
CA GLU A 28 -19.57 1.54 -19.84
C GLU A 28 -18.46 0.92 -20.69
N GLY A 29 -17.89 -0.18 -20.22
CA GLY A 29 -16.72 -0.80 -20.81
C GLY A 29 -15.44 -0.08 -20.43
N GLY A 30 -14.30 -0.71 -20.71
CA GLY A 30 -13.00 -0.15 -20.39
C GLY A 30 -12.53 -0.49 -18.98
N PHE A 31 -11.55 0.26 -18.54
CA PHE A 31 -10.87 -0.03 -17.27
C PHE A 31 -10.69 1.24 -16.46
N VAL A 32 -10.85 1.14 -15.14
CA VAL A 32 -10.58 2.21 -14.20
C VAL A 32 -9.33 1.84 -13.41
N ILE A 33 -8.37 2.76 -13.35
CA ILE A 33 -7.14 2.57 -12.59
C ILE A 33 -7.05 3.65 -11.53
N SER A 34 -6.75 3.21 -10.29
CA SER A 34 -6.54 4.14 -9.18
C SER A 34 -5.25 3.79 -8.45
N TYR A 35 -4.67 4.81 -7.81
CA TYR A 35 -3.52 4.65 -6.93
C TYR A 35 -3.98 4.93 -5.49
N PRO A 36 -4.19 3.87 -4.67
CA PRO A 36 -4.69 4.07 -3.31
C PRO A 36 -3.82 4.97 -2.43
N ASP A 37 -2.49 4.93 -2.63
CA ASP A 37 -1.55 5.75 -1.85
C ASP A 37 -1.49 7.20 -2.32
N LEU A 38 -2.10 7.52 -3.46
CA LEU A 38 -2.19 8.87 -3.99
C LEU A 38 -3.68 9.27 -4.03
N PRO A 39 -4.21 9.85 -2.93
CA PRO A 39 -5.65 10.09 -2.80
C PRO A 39 -6.22 10.94 -3.94
N GLY A 40 -7.25 10.42 -4.61
CA GLY A 40 -7.88 11.11 -5.73
C GLY A 40 -7.21 10.88 -7.08
N CYS A 41 -6.14 10.10 -7.14
CA CYS A 41 -5.46 9.78 -8.40
C CYS A 41 -6.17 8.61 -9.07
N ILE A 42 -7.17 8.90 -9.88
CA ILE A 42 -8.02 7.93 -10.58
C ILE A 42 -8.08 8.30 -12.04
N THR A 43 -8.00 7.31 -12.91
CA THR A 43 -8.15 7.51 -14.35
C THR A 43 -8.86 6.32 -14.98
N CYS A 44 -9.18 6.43 -16.26
CA CYS A 44 -9.83 5.35 -17.01
C CYS A 44 -9.33 5.32 -18.46
N GLY A 45 -9.62 4.23 -19.14
CA GLY A 45 -9.30 4.06 -20.54
C GLY A 45 -10.12 2.93 -21.15
N GLU A 46 -10.29 2.95 -22.46
CA GLU A 46 -11.08 1.93 -23.15
C GLU A 46 -10.38 0.57 -23.17
N THR A 47 -9.05 0.58 -23.24
CA THR A 47 -8.24 -0.63 -23.21
C THR A 47 -7.27 -0.58 -22.03
N ILE A 48 -6.72 -1.73 -21.66
CA ILE A 48 -5.71 -1.78 -20.60
C ILE A 48 -4.51 -0.89 -20.95
N GLU A 49 -4.07 -0.92 -22.21
CA GLU A 49 -2.93 -0.11 -22.65
C GLU A 49 -3.19 1.38 -22.53
N SER A 50 -4.37 1.84 -23.00
CA SER A 50 -4.72 3.26 -22.92
C SER A 50 -4.95 3.68 -21.46
N ALA A 51 -5.56 2.82 -20.64
CA ALA A 51 -5.75 3.08 -19.21
C ALA A 51 -4.42 3.20 -18.50
N MET A 52 -3.46 2.33 -18.79
CA MET A 52 -2.11 2.38 -18.19
C MET A 52 -1.36 3.65 -18.58
N GLN A 53 -1.48 4.09 -19.83
CA GLN A 53 -0.87 5.34 -20.29
C GLN A 53 -1.50 6.54 -19.58
N ASN A 54 -2.82 6.54 -19.47
CA ASN A 54 -3.56 7.58 -18.76
C ASN A 54 -3.21 7.57 -17.27
N ALA A 55 -2.96 6.39 -16.69
CA ALA A 55 -2.54 6.28 -15.29
C ALA A 55 -1.18 6.92 -15.04
N LYS A 56 -0.23 6.75 -15.95
CA LYS A 56 1.09 7.39 -15.84
C LYS A 56 0.94 8.91 -15.90
N ASP A 57 0.12 9.41 -16.79
CA ASP A 57 -0.13 10.85 -16.93
C ASP A 57 -0.84 11.40 -15.69
N ALA A 58 -1.83 10.68 -15.16
CA ALA A 58 -2.55 11.08 -13.97
C ALA A 58 -1.62 11.11 -12.74
N LYS A 59 -0.76 10.11 -12.60
CA LYS A 59 0.24 10.05 -11.53
C LYS A 59 1.19 11.24 -11.60
N ARG A 60 1.68 11.56 -12.79
CA ARG A 60 2.59 12.69 -13.02
C ARG A 60 1.92 14.01 -12.62
N GLU A 61 0.70 14.24 -13.06
CA GLU A 61 -0.04 15.45 -12.74
C GLU A 61 -0.39 15.54 -11.26
N TRP A 62 -0.74 14.42 -10.64
CA TRP A 62 -1.04 14.37 -9.21
C TRP A 62 0.19 14.75 -8.38
N ILE A 63 1.34 14.15 -8.71
CA ILE A 63 2.60 14.42 -8.00
C ILE A 63 3.00 15.88 -8.18
N ARG A 64 2.89 16.40 -9.41
CA ARG A 64 3.21 17.80 -9.70
C ARG A 64 2.33 18.74 -8.87
N ALA A 65 1.03 18.52 -8.85
CA ALA A 65 0.10 19.34 -8.09
C ALA A 65 0.37 19.26 -6.59
N ALA A 66 0.65 18.05 -6.08
CA ALA A 66 0.95 17.85 -4.66
C ALA A 66 2.22 18.60 -4.24
N LEU A 67 3.27 18.57 -5.07
CA LEU A 67 4.51 19.29 -4.80
C LEU A 67 4.29 20.82 -4.81
N GLU A 68 3.48 21.31 -5.75
CA GLU A 68 3.16 22.75 -5.83
C GLU A 68 2.34 23.23 -4.64
N GLU A 69 1.41 22.42 -4.17
CA GLU A 69 0.51 22.77 -3.06
C GLU A 69 1.09 22.44 -1.69
N GLY A 70 2.24 21.77 -1.65
CA GLY A 70 2.87 21.37 -0.39
C GLY A 70 2.15 20.22 0.31
N ILE A 71 1.40 19.43 -0.44
CA ILE A 71 0.72 18.24 0.09
C ILE A 71 1.76 17.15 0.29
N GLU A 72 1.69 16.48 1.44
CA GLU A 72 2.58 15.36 1.74
C GLU A 72 2.33 14.19 0.79
N ILE A 73 3.40 13.74 0.13
CA ILE A 73 3.35 12.58 -0.76
C ILE A 73 3.94 11.39 -0.01
N TYR A 74 3.10 10.38 0.23
CA TYR A 74 3.56 9.16 0.90
C TYR A 74 4.38 8.32 -0.06
N GLU A 75 5.48 7.77 0.44
CA GLU A 75 6.24 6.80 -0.33
C GLU A 75 5.43 5.51 -0.43
N PRO A 76 5.58 4.75 -1.54
CA PRO A 76 4.85 3.51 -1.67
C PRO A 76 5.21 2.54 -0.55
N ASP A 77 4.19 1.85 -0.04
CA ASP A 77 4.37 0.84 0.98
C ASP A 77 5.04 -0.39 0.36
N SER A 78 6.36 -0.30 0.25
CA SER A 78 7.15 -1.37 -0.34
C SER A 78 7.33 -2.50 0.66
N LEU A 79 6.82 -3.68 0.33
CA LEU A 79 7.02 -4.88 1.14
C LEU A 79 8.51 -5.23 1.28
N GLU A 80 9.35 -4.74 0.37
CA GLU A 80 10.79 -4.96 0.43
C GLU A 80 11.45 -4.31 1.63
N ASN A 81 10.83 -3.25 2.20
CA ASN A 81 11.33 -2.57 3.39
C ASN A 81 11.02 -3.36 4.68
N TYR A 82 10.26 -4.43 4.57
CA TYR A 82 9.83 -5.22 5.72
C TYR A 82 10.29 -6.65 5.56
N SER A 83 11.03 -7.14 6.55
CA SER A 83 11.60 -8.49 6.52
C SER A 83 10.58 -9.59 6.83
N GLY A 84 9.46 -9.22 7.41
CA GLY A 84 8.51 -10.19 7.95
C GLY A 84 8.93 -10.75 9.30
N GLN A 85 10.01 -10.22 9.87
CA GLN A 85 10.51 -10.64 11.17
C GLN A 85 10.71 -9.43 12.08
N PHE A 86 10.25 -9.56 13.31
CA PHE A 86 10.52 -8.57 14.34
C PHE A 86 10.47 -9.26 15.71
N LYS A 87 11.13 -8.64 16.68
CA LYS A 87 11.19 -9.17 18.02
C LYS A 87 10.16 -8.50 18.91
N LEU A 88 9.32 -9.30 19.55
CA LEU A 88 8.30 -8.82 20.45
C LEU A 88 8.55 -9.37 21.87
N ARG A 89 8.57 -8.46 22.85
CA ARG A 89 8.66 -8.84 24.26
C ARG A 89 7.27 -8.75 24.87
N ILE A 90 6.83 -9.82 25.50
CA ILE A 90 5.53 -9.93 26.13
C ILE A 90 5.67 -10.38 27.59
N PRO A 91 4.66 -10.11 28.42
CA PRO A 91 4.67 -10.63 29.79
C PRO A 91 4.74 -12.17 29.80
N ARG A 92 5.36 -12.73 30.83
CA ARG A 92 5.49 -14.19 30.96
C ARG A 92 4.13 -14.89 31.01
N SER A 93 3.16 -14.29 31.67
CA SER A 93 1.80 -14.83 31.76
C SER A 93 1.14 -14.92 30.38
N LEU A 94 1.33 -13.91 29.52
CA LEU A 94 0.81 -13.94 28.16
C LEU A 94 1.52 -15.00 27.32
N HIS A 95 2.84 -15.13 27.47
CA HIS A 95 3.62 -16.16 26.77
C HIS A 95 3.09 -17.56 27.12
N ARG A 96 2.86 -17.82 28.40
CA ARG A 96 2.31 -19.10 28.86
C ARG A 96 0.93 -19.35 28.26
N SER A 97 0.06 -18.34 28.28
CA SER A 97 -1.28 -18.43 27.72
C SER A 97 -1.27 -18.76 26.24
N LEU A 98 -0.40 -18.07 25.46
CA LEU A 98 -0.25 -18.33 24.04
C LEU A 98 0.26 -19.74 23.76
N ALA A 99 1.22 -20.21 24.55
CA ALA A 99 1.76 -21.56 24.40
C ALA A 99 0.69 -22.63 24.68
N GLU A 100 -0.10 -22.45 25.73
CA GLU A 100 -1.18 -23.38 26.07
C GLU A 100 -2.26 -23.40 24.99
N HIS A 101 -2.67 -22.22 24.50
CA HIS A 101 -3.72 -22.12 23.47
C HIS A 101 -3.25 -22.72 22.14
N SER A 102 -1.99 -22.50 21.75
CA SER A 102 -1.47 -23.05 20.50
C SER A 102 -1.40 -24.57 20.54
N GLN A 103 -1.03 -25.16 21.70
CA GLN A 103 -1.03 -26.61 21.88
C GLN A 103 -2.44 -27.18 21.76
N ARG A 104 -3.42 -26.49 22.35
CA ARG A 104 -4.82 -26.90 22.29
C ARG A 104 -5.36 -26.91 20.86
N GLU A 105 -4.94 -25.92 20.06
CA GLU A 105 -5.34 -25.82 18.66
C GLU A 105 -4.51 -26.73 17.74
N GLY A 106 -3.44 -27.35 18.25
CA GLY A 106 -2.59 -28.23 17.45
C GLY A 106 -1.72 -27.52 16.44
N ILE A 107 -1.42 -26.24 16.64
CA ILE A 107 -0.56 -25.43 15.76
C ILE A 107 0.63 -24.90 16.54
N SER A 108 1.62 -24.37 15.82
CA SER A 108 2.76 -23.75 16.47
C SER A 108 2.37 -22.43 17.13
N MET A 109 3.10 -22.03 18.18
CA MET A 109 2.87 -20.75 18.83
C MET A 109 3.03 -19.60 17.84
N ASN A 110 3.99 -19.72 16.94
CA ASN A 110 4.21 -18.70 15.89
C ASN A 110 2.99 -18.55 14.98
N GLN A 111 2.45 -19.67 14.51
CA GLN A 111 1.24 -19.66 13.66
C GLN A 111 0.04 -19.09 14.42
N TYR A 112 -0.10 -19.43 15.68
CA TYR A 112 -1.18 -18.93 16.51
C TYR A 112 -1.08 -17.40 16.67
N CYS A 113 0.13 -16.90 16.92
CA CYS A 113 0.38 -15.46 17.04
C CYS A 113 0.08 -14.73 15.73
N VAL A 114 0.50 -15.28 14.59
CA VAL A 114 0.20 -14.70 13.28
C VAL A 114 -1.31 -14.59 13.06
N TYR A 115 -2.04 -15.64 13.42
CA TYR A 115 -3.50 -15.65 13.32
C TYR A 115 -4.13 -14.54 14.17
N LEU A 116 -3.74 -14.43 15.44
CA LEU A 116 -4.29 -13.42 16.34
C LEU A 116 -3.98 -12.00 15.88
N LEU A 117 -2.74 -11.73 15.49
CA LEU A 117 -2.33 -10.42 15.04
C LEU A 117 -3.05 -10.02 13.75
N SER A 118 -3.16 -10.95 12.80
CA SER A 118 -3.86 -10.70 11.54
C SER A 118 -5.33 -10.37 11.77
N LYS A 119 -6.00 -11.13 12.64
CA LYS A 119 -7.40 -10.95 12.97
C LYS A 119 -7.66 -9.57 13.60
N ASN A 120 -6.81 -9.17 14.54
CA ASN A 120 -7.01 -7.90 15.23
C ASN A 120 -6.60 -6.70 14.38
N ASP A 121 -5.57 -6.82 13.57
CA ASP A 121 -5.12 -5.74 12.68
C ASP A 121 -6.18 -5.38 11.66
N VAL A 122 -6.85 -6.38 11.09
CA VAL A 122 -7.94 -6.15 10.12
C VAL A 122 -9.07 -5.32 10.73
N MET A 123 -9.33 -5.47 12.05
CA MET A 123 -10.37 -4.69 12.73
C MET A 123 -10.04 -3.21 12.83
N TYR A 124 -8.75 -2.85 12.81
CA TYR A 124 -8.30 -1.46 12.88
C TYR A 124 -8.15 -0.80 11.52
N SER A 125 -8.16 -1.57 10.42
CA SER A 125 -7.97 -1.01 9.08
C SER A 125 -9.24 -0.46 8.42
N LYS A 126 -10.34 -0.47 9.15
CA LYS A 126 -11.62 0.06 8.63
C LYS A 126 -11.79 1.53 8.94
#